data_95ceabf47bf53a534d6d05a1a0feb37c
#
_entry.id   95ceabf47bf53a534d6d05a1a0feb37c
#
_cell.length_a   1.000
_cell.length_b   1.000
_cell.length_c   1.000
_cell.angle_alpha   90.00
_cell.angle_beta   90.00
_cell.angle_gamma   90.00
#
_symmetry.space_group_name_H-M   'P 1'
#
loop_
_entity.id
_entity.type
_entity.pdbx_description
1 polymer ?
#
loop_
_entity_poly.entity_id
_entity_poly.type
_entity_poly.pdbx_seq_one_letter_code
_entity_poly.pdbx_strand_id
1 'polypeptide(L)'
;MPEKPDISKAVALFYDGKQAPQITAKGSGAIADEIIAIAQAHQIPLCDNKALVDLLVTLELDQEIPENLYTAVAYIIAFAYALEGKTPDGFFESN
;
A
#
# COMPACT_ATOMS: atom_id res chain seq x y z
N MET A 1 31.93 -8.93 4.68
CA MET A 1 31.02 -8.53 5.65
C MET A 1 29.68 -8.46 5.04
N PRO A 2 28.77 -8.82 5.77
CA PRO A 2 27.48 -8.81 5.20
C PRO A 2 27.06 -7.42 5.01
N GLU A 3 26.32 -7.25 4.03
CA GLU A 3 25.70 -6.08 3.84
C GLU A 3 24.85 -5.78 4.98
N LYS A 4 24.78 -4.56 5.32
CA LYS A 4 23.80 -4.18 6.22
C LYS A 4 22.50 -4.51 5.63
N PRO A 5 21.71 -5.31 6.27
CA PRO A 5 20.44 -5.70 5.66
C PRO A 5 19.55 -4.48 5.47
N ASP A 6 18.81 -4.50 4.43
CA ASP A 6 17.83 -3.49 4.22
C ASP A 6 16.83 -3.57 5.34
N ILE A 7 16.45 -2.45 5.89
CA ILE A 7 15.40 -2.44 6.86
C ILE A 7 14.11 -2.53 6.10
N SER A 8 13.38 -3.59 6.36
CA SER A 8 12.09 -3.75 5.70
C SER A 8 11.15 -2.65 6.14
N LYS A 9 10.35 -2.18 5.22
CA LYS A 9 9.34 -1.19 5.51
C LYS A 9 8.04 -1.66 4.88
N ALA A 10 6.95 -1.36 5.53
CA ALA A 10 5.65 -1.72 5.01
C ALA A 10 4.64 -0.66 5.36
N VAL A 11 3.71 -0.45 4.45
CA VAL A 11 2.62 0.50 4.65
C VAL A 11 1.35 -0.17 4.16
N ALA A 12 0.30 -0.09 4.95
CA ALA A 12 -1.00 -0.59 4.56
C ALA A 12 -1.89 0.59 4.19
N LEU A 13 -2.61 0.43 3.11
CA LEU A 13 -3.50 1.47 2.62
C LEU A 13 -4.92 0.96 2.63
N PHE A 14 -5.84 1.85 2.93
CA PHE A 14 -7.26 1.56 2.83
C PHE A 14 -7.90 2.49 1.82
N TYR A 15 -8.69 1.91 0.93
CA TYR A 15 -9.36 2.69 -0.09
C TYR A 15 -10.76 2.10 -0.26
N ASP A 16 -11.77 2.93 -0.04
CA ASP A 16 -13.15 2.46 -0.12
C ASP A 16 -13.79 2.75 -1.47
N GLY A 17 -13.03 3.27 -2.41
CA GLY A 17 -13.55 3.57 -3.74
C GLY A 17 -14.15 4.94 -3.87
N LYS A 18 -14.19 5.71 -2.80
CA LYS A 18 -14.85 7.02 -2.82
C LYS A 18 -13.95 8.15 -2.39
N GLN A 19 -13.22 7.97 -1.31
CA GLN A 19 -12.36 9.02 -0.81
C GLN A 19 -10.92 8.66 -1.10
N ALA A 20 -10.03 9.61 -0.88
CA ALA A 20 -8.62 9.36 -1.11
C ALA A 20 -8.15 8.22 -0.22
N PRO A 21 -7.21 7.40 -0.71
CA PRO A 21 -6.66 6.34 0.14
C PRO A 21 -6.02 6.91 1.39
N GLN A 22 -6.03 6.12 2.45
CA GLN A 22 -5.45 6.55 3.71
C GLN A 22 -4.48 5.49 4.20
N ILE A 23 -3.51 5.91 4.98
CA ILE A 23 -2.54 5.01 5.57
C ILE A 23 -3.12 4.46 6.86
N THR A 24 -3.27 3.15 6.93
CA THR A 24 -3.88 2.53 8.09
C THR A 24 -2.88 1.80 8.97
N ALA A 25 -1.71 1.50 8.46
CA ALA A 25 -0.65 0.90 9.24
C ALA A 25 0.67 1.16 8.55
N LYS A 26 1.73 1.28 9.34
CA LYS A 26 3.05 1.44 8.77
C LYS A 26 4.07 1.01 9.80
N GLY A 27 5.25 0.64 9.33
CA GLY A 27 6.30 0.26 10.23
C GLY A 27 7.53 -0.18 9.48
N SER A 28 8.59 -0.43 10.24
CA SER A 28 9.82 -0.95 9.67
C SER A 28 10.35 -2.05 10.57
N GLY A 29 11.27 -2.85 10.04
CA GLY A 29 11.85 -3.96 10.78
C GLY A 29 10.81 -4.99 11.15
N ALA A 30 10.79 -5.38 12.41
CA ALA A 30 9.88 -6.42 12.87
C ALA A 30 8.41 -6.04 12.66
N ILE A 31 8.10 -4.76 12.81
CA ILE A 31 6.73 -4.31 12.60
C ILE A 31 6.33 -4.46 11.15
N ALA A 32 7.24 -4.13 10.23
CA ALA A 32 6.96 -4.32 8.81
C ALA A 32 6.73 -5.79 8.49
N ASP A 33 7.54 -6.67 9.07
CA ASP A 33 7.38 -8.10 8.85
C ASP A 33 6.01 -8.57 9.34
N GLU A 34 5.57 -8.01 10.46
CA GLU A 34 4.29 -8.37 11.01
C GLU A 34 3.15 -7.89 10.12
N ILE A 35 3.26 -6.67 9.60
CA ILE A 35 2.25 -6.15 8.69
C ILE A 35 2.14 -7.04 7.45
N ILE A 36 3.28 -7.44 6.91
CA ILE A 36 3.29 -8.28 5.72
C ILE A 36 2.69 -9.65 6.03
N ALA A 37 3.04 -10.22 7.18
CA ALA A 37 2.50 -11.52 7.55
C ALA A 37 0.99 -11.48 7.71
N ILE A 38 0.47 -10.43 8.32
CA ILE A 38 -0.97 -10.28 8.47
C ILE A 38 -1.63 -10.13 7.12
N ALA A 39 -1.02 -9.35 6.23
CA ALA A 39 -1.58 -9.17 4.88
C ALA A 39 -1.64 -10.51 4.16
N GLN A 40 -0.59 -11.32 4.27
CA GLN A 40 -0.58 -12.61 3.61
C GLN A 40 -1.61 -13.55 4.21
N ALA A 41 -1.77 -13.52 5.53
CA ALA A 41 -2.73 -14.39 6.19
C ALA A 41 -4.17 -14.06 5.78
N HIS A 42 -4.43 -12.80 5.47
CA HIS A 42 -5.77 -12.37 5.07
C HIS A 42 -5.90 -12.21 3.56
N GLN A 43 -4.88 -12.64 2.82
CA GLN A 43 -4.90 -12.61 1.36
C GLN A 43 -5.08 -11.20 0.80
N ILE A 44 -4.50 -10.23 1.51
CA ILE A 44 -4.50 -8.86 1.03
C ILE A 44 -3.38 -8.73 0.00
N PRO A 45 -3.66 -8.14 -1.16
CA PRO A 45 -2.63 -8.02 -2.18
C PRO A 45 -1.44 -7.20 -1.71
N LEU A 46 -0.26 -7.64 -2.10
CA LEU A 46 0.97 -6.96 -1.76
C LEU A 46 1.62 -6.43 -3.01
N CYS A 47 2.17 -5.25 -2.92
CA CYS A 47 2.89 -4.64 -4.02
C CYS A 47 4.27 -4.24 -3.54
N ASP A 48 5.29 -4.65 -4.27
CA ASP A 48 6.66 -4.40 -3.88
C ASP A 48 7.18 -3.17 -4.61
N ASN A 49 7.10 -2.02 -3.95
CA ASN A 49 7.57 -0.77 -4.53
C ASN A 49 8.31 0.00 -3.45
N LYS A 50 9.61 -0.26 -3.35
CA LYS A 50 10.40 0.28 -2.27
C LYS A 50 10.41 1.81 -2.27
N ALA A 51 10.54 2.42 -3.43
CA ALA A 51 10.60 3.87 -3.50
C ALA A 51 9.33 4.51 -2.97
N LEU A 52 8.18 3.93 -3.31
CA LEU A 52 6.92 4.48 -2.85
C LEU A 52 6.73 4.24 -1.36
N VAL A 53 7.10 3.05 -0.88
CA VAL A 53 6.99 2.77 0.54
C VAL A 53 7.84 3.73 1.35
N ASP A 54 9.04 4.05 0.87
CA ASP A 54 9.91 4.98 1.58
C ASP A 54 9.26 6.35 1.73
N LEU A 55 8.48 6.76 0.75
CA LEU A 55 7.75 8.02 0.86
C LEU A 55 6.53 7.88 1.76
N LEU A 56 5.77 6.81 1.60
CA LEU A 56 4.53 6.67 2.33
C LEU A 56 4.76 6.48 3.83
N VAL A 57 5.85 5.85 4.20
CA VAL A 57 6.09 5.58 5.61
C VAL A 57 6.36 6.85 6.40
N THR A 58 6.66 7.96 5.72
CA THR A 58 6.86 9.24 6.40
C THR A 58 5.55 9.95 6.69
N LEU A 59 4.44 9.50 6.13
CA LEU A 59 3.15 10.12 6.37
C LEU A 59 2.57 9.59 7.67
N GLU A 60 1.62 10.31 8.23
CA GLU A 60 1.03 9.89 9.48
C GLU A 60 -0.11 8.93 9.26
N LEU A 61 -0.41 8.16 10.29
CA LEU A 61 -1.55 7.26 10.19
C LEU A 61 -2.82 8.07 9.97
N ASP A 62 -3.71 7.48 9.21
CA ASP A 62 -5.01 8.08 8.85
C ASP A 62 -4.87 9.33 8.01
N GLN A 63 -3.65 9.66 7.60
CA GLN A 63 -3.46 10.80 6.71
C GLN A 63 -3.85 10.38 5.31
N GLU A 64 -4.53 11.28 4.61
CA GLU A 64 -4.85 11.03 3.21
C GLU A 64 -3.58 11.16 2.38
N ILE A 65 -3.52 10.42 1.30
CA ILE A 65 -2.38 10.44 0.41
C ILE A 65 -2.29 11.82 -0.25
N PRO A 66 -1.12 12.45 -0.24
CA PRO A 66 -0.96 13.73 -0.91
C PRO A 66 -1.22 13.63 -2.41
N GLU A 67 -1.70 14.73 -2.96
CA GLU A 67 -2.09 14.75 -4.36
C GLU A 67 -0.96 14.35 -5.29
N ASN A 68 0.26 14.74 -4.98
CA ASN A 68 1.39 14.44 -5.85
C ASN A 68 1.73 12.96 -5.88
N LEU A 69 1.14 12.15 -5.01
CA LEU A 69 1.34 10.70 -5.03
C LEU A 69 0.15 9.95 -5.59
N TYR A 70 -0.89 10.66 -6.02
CA TYR A 70 -2.12 10.02 -6.47
C TYR A 70 -1.87 9.02 -7.60
N THR A 71 -1.09 9.40 -8.58
CA THR A 71 -0.90 8.52 -9.73
C THR A 71 -0.22 7.22 -9.32
N ALA A 72 0.82 7.32 -8.50
CA ALA A 72 1.55 6.12 -8.08
C ALA A 72 0.68 5.22 -7.23
N VAL A 73 -0.10 5.79 -6.32
CA VAL A 73 -0.95 4.99 -5.45
C VAL A 73 -2.10 4.40 -6.26
N ALA A 74 -2.60 5.13 -7.25
CA ALA A 74 -3.68 4.62 -8.08
C ALA A 74 -3.26 3.36 -8.83
N TYR A 75 -2.02 3.29 -9.30
CA TYR A 75 -1.55 2.09 -9.95
C TYR A 75 -1.56 0.90 -9.00
N ILE A 76 -1.17 1.12 -7.76
CA ILE A 76 -1.16 0.06 -6.76
C ILE A 76 -2.56 -0.43 -6.46
N ILE A 77 -3.49 0.50 -6.32
CA ILE A 77 -4.87 0.14 -6.04
C ILE A 77 -5.47 -0.61 -7.22
N ALA A 78 -5.19 -0.15 -8.44
CA ALA A 78 -5.66 -0.83 -9.63
C ALA A 78 -5.12 -2.25 -9.70
N PHE A 79 -3.83 -2.41 -9.38
CA PHE A 79 -3.22 -3.73 -9.36
C PHE A 79 -3.92 -4.63 -8.34
N ALA A 80 -4.19 -4.11 -7.14
CA ALA A 80 -4.84 -4.89 -6.10
C ALA A 80 -6.24 -5.32 -6.52
N TYR A 81 -7.00 -4.40 -7.09
CA TYR A 81 -8.35 -4.75 -7.54
C TYR A 81 -8.31 -5.76 -8.68
N ALA A 82 -7.34 -5.63 -9.57
CA ALA A 82 -7.22 -6.58 -10.66
C ALA A 82 -6.92 -7.98 -10.15
N LEU A 83 -6.07 -8.09 -9.13
CA LEU A 83 -5.75 -9.38 -8.55
C LEU A 83 -6.96 -10.03 -7.91
N GLU A 84 -7.85 -9.23 -7.35
CA GLU A 84 -9.04 -9.74 -6.70
C GLU A 84 -10.23 -9.86 -7.62
N GLY A 85 -10.07 -9.44 -8.86
CA GLY A 85 -11.17 -9.49 -9.81
C GLY A 85 -12.24 -8.47 -9.53
N LYS A 86 -11.89 -7.37 -8.86
CA LYS A 86 -12.84 -6.34 -8.50
C LYS A 86 -12.45 -5.01 -9.09
N THR A 87 -13.42 -4.13 -9.21
CA THR A 87 -13.13 -2.73 -9.53
C THR A 87 -14.04 -1.88 -8.67
N PRO A 88 -13.56 -0.78 -8.14
CA PRO A 88 -14.43 0.13 -7.43
C PRO A 88 -15.31 0.85 -8.45
N ASP A 89 -16.45 1.31 -7.98
CA ASP A 89 -17.38 2.04 -8.83
C ASP A 89 -16.65 3.23 -9.44
N GLY A 90 -16.70 3.33 -10.76
CA GLY A 90 -16.15 4.46 -11.44
C GLY A 90 -14.63 4.50 -11.50
N PHE A 91 -13.96 3.47 -10.98
CA PHE A 91 -12.52 3.48 -10.97
C PHE A 91 -11.95 2.88 -12.23
N PHE A 92 -12.43 1.70 -12.63
CA PHE A 92 -12.12 1.16 -13.91
C PHE A 92 -13.40 1.07 -14.64
N GLU A 93 -13.39 1.46 -15.88
CA GLU A 93 -14.56 1.28 -16.66
C GLU A 93 -14.46 -0.05 -17.18
N SER A 94 -15.34 -0.84 -16.82
CA SER A 94 -15.29 -2.11 -17.41
C SER A 94 -16.05 -2.07 -18.61
N ASN A 95 -15.86 -2.38 -19.45
CA ASN A 95 -16.62 -2.43 -20.54
C ASN A 95 -16.76 -3.47 -21.18
#